data_866be2999e8094c55fb8df7feaac4b4b
#
_entry.id   866be2999e8094c55fb8df7feaac4b4b
#
_cell.length_a   1.000
_cell.length_b   1.000
_cell.length_c   1.000
_cell.angle_alpha   90.00
_cell.angle_beta   90.00
_cell.angle_gamma   90.00
#
_symmetry.space_group_name_H-M   'P 1'
#
loop_
_entity.id
_entity.type
_entity.pdbx_description
1 polymer ?
#
loop_
_entity_poly.entity_id
_entity_poly.type
_entity_poly.pdbx_seq_one_letter_code
_entity_poly.pdbx_strand_id
1 'polypeptide(L)'
;MRYRLCDIEEQVSGIAVELEIQVEPFADSVPYRLSLQAGGAEVAGVAEGALTPAELFAVGHALLDAAADGFGHFVPADEVFGLDLAPPSVPGAIDEVGITVWVDSGKGRGEQPTRSGVAVQLIVHGPQLAVVAESICDDAARVLSR
;
A
#
# COMPACT_ATOMS: atom_id res chain seq x y z
N MET A 1 3.84 -5.62 -12.51
CA MET A 1 2.50 -5.10 -12.17
C MET A 1 2.64 -3.87 -11.31
N ARG A 2 1.86 -2.86 -11.57
CA ARG A 2 1.85 -1.61 -10.79
C ARG A 2 0.47 -1.31 -10.29
N TYR A 3 0.39 -0.96 -9.02
CA TYR A 3 -0.83 -0.50 -8.37
C TYR A 3 -0.61 0.91 -7.86
N ARG A 4 -1.51 1.81 -8.18
CA ARG A 4 -1.39 3.21 -7.80
C ARG A 4 -2.64 3.68 -7.09
N LEU A 5 -2.46 4.27 -5.93
CA LEU A 5 -3.50 4.95 -5.18
C LEU A 5 -3.19 6.44 -5.16
N CYS A 6 -4.12 7.25 -5.59
CA CYS A 6 -3.99 8.70 -5.68
C CYS A 6 -4.93 9.36 -4.68
N ASP A 7 -4.44 10.43 -4.05
CA ASP A 7 -5.31 11.29 -3.27
C ASP A 7 -6.41 11.87 -4.15
N ILE A 8 -7.60 12.06 -3.59
CA ILE A 8 -8.74 12.64 -4.33
C ILE A 8 -8.45 14.05 -4.85
N GLU A 9 -7.49 14.75 -4.22
CA GLU A 9 -7.00 16.05 -4.64
C GLU A 9 -5.58 15.98 -5.21
N GLU A 10 -5.24 14.90 -5.91
CA GLU A 10 -3.88 14.67 -6.42
C GLU A 10 -3.36 15.83 -7.27
N GLN A 11 -4.21 16.50 -8.02
CA GLN A 11 -3.82 17.65 -8.85
C GLN A 11 -3.27 18.81 -8.02
N VAL A 12 -3.64 18.89 -6.75
CA VAL A 12 -3.17 19.92 -5.82
C VAL A 12 -2.07 19.39 -4.92
N SER A 13 -2.30 18.24 -4.29
CA SER A 13 -1.37 17.67 -3.29
C SER A 13 -0.19 16.94 -3.92
N GLY A 14 -0.39 16.35 -5.11
CA GLY A 14 0.57 15.45 -5.73
C GLY A 14 0.83 14.18 -4.91
N ILE A 15 -0.07 13.84 -3.99
CA ILE A 15 0.12 12.67 -3.11
C ILE A 15 -0.39 11.41 -3.80
N ALA A 16 0.48 10.43 -3.89
CA ALA A 16 0.16 9.11 -4.42
C ALA A 16 1.08 8.06 -3.81
N VAL A 17 0.63 6.83 -3.84
CA VAL A 17 1.41 5.66 -3.44
C VAL A 17 1.40 4.68 -4.59
N GLU A 18 2.56 4.18 -4.95
CA GLU A 18 2.73 3.21 -6.02
C GLU A 18 3.42 1.97 -5.49
N LEU A 19 2.81 0.82 -5.71
CA LEU A 19 3.38 -0.48 -5.42
C LEU A 19 3.64 -1.20 -6.74
N GLU A 20 4.91 -1.50 -7.00
CA GLU A 20 5.34 -2.27 -8.16
C GLU A 20 5.76 -3.65 -7.69
N ILE A 21 5.23 -4.70 -8.33
CA ILE A 21 5.56 -6.09 -8.01
C ILE A 21 5.96 -6.85 -9.27
N GLN A 22 6.76 -7.89 -9.07
CA GLN A 22 7.11 -8.86 -10.11
C GLN A 22 6.37 -10.16 -9.80
N VAL A 23 5.38 -10.47 -10.64
CA VAL A 23 4.54 -11.67 -10.46
C VAL A 23 5.10 -12.80 -11.31
N GLU A 24 5.52 -13.87 -10.66
CA GLU A 24 5.93 -15.12 -11.31
C GLU A 24 5.10 -16.27 -10.76
N PRO A 25 4.57 -17.17 -11.63
CA PRO A 25 3.81 -18.32 -11.16
C PRO A 25 4.64 -19.19 -10.23
N PHE A 26 4.04 -19.65 -9.13
CA PHE A 26 4.65 -20.58 -8.16
C PHE A 26 5.90 -20.03 -7.46
N ALA A 27 6.06 -18.71 -7.43
CA ALA A 27 7.17 -18.09 -6.73
C ALA A 27 6.98 -18.16 -5.21
N ASP A 28 8.08 -18.38 -4.47
CA ASP A 28 8.07 -18.36 -3.01
C ASP A 28 8.07 -16.92 -2.46
N SER A 29 8.50 -15.98 -3.28
CA SER A 29 8.55 -14.56 -2.92
C SER A 29 8.18 -13.68 -4.10
N VAL A 30 7.63 -12.51 -3.77
CA VAL A 30 7.20 -11.50 -4.73
C VAL A 30 8.03 -10.25 -4.50
N PRO A 31 9.02 -9.98 -5.35
CA PRO A 31 9.80 -8.74 -5.25
C PRO A 31 8.89 -7.53 -5.42
N TYR A 32 9.10 -6.50 -4.60
CA TYR A 32 8.31 -5.28 -4.65
C TYR A 32 9.15 -4.03 -4.51
N ARG A 33 8.60 -2.92 -4.99
CA ARG A 33 9.07 -1.58 -4.74
C ARG A 33 7.87 -0.70 -4.42
N LEU A 34 7.87 -0.11 -3.23
CA LEU A 34 6.85 0.83 -2.77
C LEU A 34 7.43 2.23 -2.80
N SER A 35 6.79 3.14 -3.51
CA SER A 35 7.19 4.54 -3.55
C SER A 35 6.08 5.46 -3.07
N LEU A 36 6.47 6.45 -2.28
CA LEU A 36 5.60 7.49 -1.78
C LEU A 36 5.86 8.76 -2.59
N GLN A 37 4.80 9.42 -3.04
CA GLN A 37 4.88 10.64 -3.84
C GLN A 37 4.14 11.77 -3.14
N ALA A 38 4.72 12.95 -3.15
CA ALA A 38 4.09 14.17 -2.67
C ALA A 38 4.60 15.34 -3.51
N GLY A 39 3.71 16.30 -3.83
CA GLY A 39 4.06 17.41 -4.70
C GLY A 39 4.47 16.99 -6.10
N GLY A 40 4.02 15.81 -6.57
CA GLY A 40 4.35 15.28 -7.89
C GLY A 40 5.74 14.66 -8.00
N ALA A 41 6.48 14.54 -6.90
CA ALA A 41 7.81 13.95 -6.86
C ALA A 41 7.90 12.84 -5.82
N GLU A 42 8.78 11.87 -6.06
CA GLU A 42 9.06 10.82 -5.09
C GLU A 42 9.72 11.43 -3.85
N VAL A 43 9.14 11.19 -2.69
CA VAL A 43 9.74 11.59 -1.41
C VAL A 43 10.75 10.53 -0.95
N ALA A 44 11.59 10.87 0.05
CA ALA A 44 12.61 9.95 0.57
C ALA A 44 11.99 8.79 1.37
N GLY A 45 11.13 8.02 0.72
CA GLY A 45 10.37 6.94 1.33
C GLY A 45 10.11 5.83 0.33
N VAL A 46 11.19 5.18 -0.12
CA VAL A 46 11.09 4.01 -0.98
C VAL A 46 11.40 2.77 -0.15
N ALA A 47 10.50 1.79 -0.18
CA ALA A 47 10.74 0.47 0.38
C ALA A 47 10.94 -0.53 -0.75
N GLU A 48 11.96 -1.35 -0.63
CA GLU A 48 12.22 -2.45 -1.54
C GLU A 48 12.44 -3.73 -0.76
N GLY A 49 11.98 -4.84 -1.30
CA GLY A 49 12.12 -6.13 -0.65
C GLY A 49 11.33 -7.20 -1.37
N ALA A 50 10.93 -8.21 -0.63
CA ALA A 50 10.09 -9.26 -1.13
C ALA A 50 8.98 -9.58 -0.12
N LEU A 51 7.77 -9.75 -0.64
CA LEU A 51 6.62 -10.25 0.12
C LEU A 51 6.44 -11.74 -0.14
N THR A 52 5.94 -12.46 0.84
CA THR A 52 5.42 -13.79 0.55
C THR A 52 4.13 -13.66 -0.24
N PRO A 53 3.72 -14.69 -0.99
CA PRO A 53 2.41 -14.67 -1.67
C PRO A 53 1.25 -14.44 -0.69
N ALA A 54 1.32 -14.98 0.52
CA ALA A 54 0.32 -14.76 1.56
C ALA A 54 0.30 -13.29 2.02
N GLU A 55 1.45 -12.65 2.15
CA GLU A 55 1.53 -11.23 2.49
C GLU A 55 0.95 -10.35 1.38
N LEU A 56 1.22 -10.66 0.11
CA LEU A 56 0.61 -9.93 -1.01
C LEU A 56 -0.91 -10.05 -0.97
N PHE A 57 -1.43 -11.25 -0.70
CA PHE A 57 -2.87 -11.47 -0.53
C PHE A 57 -3.41 -10.65 0.65
N ALA A 58 -2.67 -10.58 1.77
CA ALA A 58 -3.05 -9.80 2.94
C ALA A 58 -3.11 -8.30 2.64
N VAL A 59 -2.23 -7.76 1.79
CA VAL A 59 -2.32 -6.37 1.32
C VAL A 59 -3.65 -6.15 0.61
N GLY A 60 -3.99 -7.00 -0.35
CA GLY A 60 -5.25 -6.90 -1.08
C GLY A 60 -6.46 -6.97 -0.14
N HIS A 61 -6.45 -7.89 0.82
CA HIS A 61 -7.53 -8.01 1.81
C HIS A 61 -7.66 -6.80 2.73
N ALA A 62 -6.55 -6.22 3.18
CA ALA A 62 -6.60 -5.00 4.00
C ALA A 62 -7.28 -3.86 3.24
N LEU A 63 -6.99 -3.72 1.95
CA LEU A 63 -7.63 -2.71 1.11
C LEU A 63 -9.11 -3.01 0.87
N LEU A 64 -9.47 -4.29 0.65
CA LEU A 64 -10.88 -4.68 0.48
C LEU A 64 -11.69 -4.45 1.75
N ASP A 65 -11.14 -4.80 2.91
CA ASP A 65 -11.79 -4.57 4.20
C ASP A 65 -12.04 -3.08 4.42
N ALA A 66 -11.06 -2.24 4.10
CA ALA A 66 -11.21 -0.79 4.21
C ALA A 66 -12.26 -0.25 3.24
N ALA A 67 -12.32 -0.77 2.01
CA ALA A 67 -13.33 -0.36 1.05
C ALA A 67 -14.75 -0.75 1.48
N ALA A 68 -14.90 -1.87 2.20
CA ALA A 68 -16.18 -2.35 2.69
C ALA A 68 -16.57 -1.71 4.04
N ASP A 69 -15.65 -1.70 5.00
CA ASP A 69 -15.94 -1.34 6.40
C ASP A 69 -15.25 -0.05 6.85
N GLY A 70 -14.39 0.53 6.03
CA GLY A 70 -13.64 1.76 6.34
C GLY A 70 -12.33 1.55 7.07
N PHE A 71 -12.00 0.32 7.49
CA PHE A 71 -10.79 0.02 8.26
C PHE A 71 -9.99 -1.11 7.63
N GLY A 72 -8.68 -0.99 7.69
CA GLY A 72 -7.74 -2.02 7.28
C GLY A 72 -6.36 -1.74 7.84
N HIS A 73 -5.55 -2.79 7.92
CA HIS A 73 -4.19 -2.68 8.45
C HIS A 73 -3.33 -3.77 7.83
N PHE A 74 -2.10 -3.42 7.49
CA PHE A 74 -1.11 -4.39 7.02
C PHE A 74 0.30 -3.93 7.37
N VAL A 75 1.11 -4.86 7.90
CA VAL A 75 2.54 -4.70 8.08
C VAL A 75 3.20 -6.04 7.71
N PRO A 76 4.18 -6.06 6.78
CA PRO A 76 4.91 -7.29 6.48
C PRO A 76 5.77 -7.73 7.67
N ALA A 77 6.21 -8.98 7.66
CA ALA A 77 7.00 -9.56 8.76
C ALA A 77 8.31 -8.82 9.00
N ASP A 78 8.92 -8.24 7.97
CA ASP A 78 10.16 -7.47 8.09
C ASP A 78 9.95 -6.02 8.55
N GLU A 79 8.70 -5.57 8.66
CA GLU A 79 8.33 -4.23 9.14
C GLU A 79 8.98 -3.06 8.37
N VAL A 80 9.28 -3.25 7.08
CA VAL A 80 9.89 -2.20 6.24
C VAL A 80 8.89 -1.07 5.95
N PHE A 81 7.63 -1.41 5.79
CA PHE A 81 6.56 -0.45 5.56
C PHE A 81 5.26 -0.88 6.25
N GLY A 82 4.27 -0.04 6.24
CA GLY A 82 2.95 -0.40 6.73
C GLY A 82 1.85 0.45 6.13
N LEU A 83 0.64 -0.09 6.19
CA LEU A 83 -0.59 0.55 5.73
C LEU A 83 -1.57 0.60 6.88
N ASP A 84 -2.12 1.78 7.15
CA ASP A 84 -3.25 1.97 8.05
C ASP A 84 -4.37 2.67 7.29
N LEU A 85 -5.55 2.06 7.28
CA LEU A 85 -6.72 2.58 6.61
C LEU A 85 -7.83 2.79 7.63
N ALA A 86 -8.45 3.95 7.58
CA ALA A 86 -9.51 4.34 8.50
C ALA A 86 -10.38 5.41 7.84
N PRO A 87 -11.60 5.67 8.36
CA PRO A 87 -12.38 6.81 7.89
C PRO A 87 -11.56 8.10 8.02
N PRO A 88 -11.70 9.06 7.08
CA PRO A 88 -10.99 10.33 7.18
C PRO A 88 -11.31 11.04 8.50
N SER A 89 -10.30 11.67 9.10
CA SER A 89 -10.46 12.42 10.35
C SER A 89 -11.33 13.67 10.18
N VAL A 90 -11.41 14.20 8.95
CA VAL A 90 -12.30 15.30 8.60
C VAL A 90 -13.50 14.69 7.87
N PRO A 91 -14.75 15.04 8.28
CA PRO A 91 -15.93 14.52 7.59
C PRO A 91 -15.89 14.81 6.09
N GLY A 92 -16.03 13.77 5.29
CA GLY A 92 -16.06 13.85 3.84
C GLY A 92 -17.23 13.06 3.27
N ALA A 93 -17.14 12.63 2.02
CA ALA A 93 -18.13 11.77 1.43
C ALA A 93 -18.12 10.39 2.10
N ILE A 94 -19.27 9.70 2.11
CA ILE A 94 -19.46 8.42 2.82
C ILE A 94 -18.49 7.34 2.31
N ASP A 95 -18.12 7.41 1.04
CA ASP A 95 -17.27 6.42 0.37
C ASP A 95 -15.76 6.76 0.40
N GLU A 96 -15.36 7.74 1.18
CA GLU A 96 -13.95 8.11 1.32
C GLU A 96 -13.25 7.28 2.39
N VAL A 97 -12.01 6.88 2.10
CA VAL A 97 -11.14 6.13 3.00
C VAL A 97 -9.83 6.88 3.15
N GLY A 98 -9.42 7.13 4.40
CA GLY A 98 -8.11 7.69 4.71
C GLY A 98 -7.05 6.60 4.77
N ILE A 99 -5.92 6.82 4.12
CA ILE A 99 -4.81 5.87 4.10
C ILE A 99 -3.56 6.57 4.62
N THR A 100 -2.88 5.91 5.55
CA THR A 100 -1.53 6.28 5.97
C THR A 100 -0.59 5.17 5.51
N VAL A 101 0.41 5.53 4.74
CA VAL A 101 1.48 4.62 4.31
C VAL A 101 2.79 5.13 4.87
N TRP A 102 3.50 4.28 5.60
CA TRP A 102 4.79 4.64 6.19
C TRP A 102 5.89 3.70 5.74
N VAL A 103 7.11 4.20 5.68
CA VAL A 103 8.33 3.45 5.39
C VAL A 103 9.32 3.65 6.53
N ASP A 104 9.84 2.55 7.08
CA ASP A 104 10.83 2.61 8.16
C ASP A 104 12.22 2.89 7.60
N SER A 105 12.84 3.99 8.03
CA SER A 105 14.16 4.40 7.53
C SER A 105 15.30 3.52 8.04
N GLY A 106 15.15 2.91 9.21
CA GLY A 106 16.13 1.96 9.75
C GLY A 106 16.23 0.71 8.90
N LYS A 107 15.08 0.13 8.54
CA LYS A 107 15.04 -1.03 7.64
C LYS A 107 15.56 -0.72 6.24
N GLY A 108 15.30 0.49 5.74
CA GLY A 108 15.84 0.93 4.45
C GLY A 108 17.37 0.90 4.40
N ARG A 109 18.05 0.91 5.56
CA ARG A 109 19.50 0.78 5.69
C ARG A 109 19.94 -0.60 6.18
N GLY A 110 19.03 -1.58 6.23
CA GLY A 110 19.32 -2.92 6.72
C GLY A 110 19.42 -3.03 8.24
N GLU A 111 18.98 -2.02 8.97
CA GLU A 111 18.96 -1.99 10.42
C GLU A 111 17.67 -2.56 11.00
N GLN A 112 17.57 -2.64 12.33
CA GLN A 112 16.32 -3.00 13.00
C GLN A 112 15.25 -1.92 12.78
N PRO A 113 13.96 -2.30 12.75
CA PRO A 113 12.89 -1.32 12.62
C PRO A 113 12.95 -0.28 13.74
N THR A 114 12.96 0.99 13.36
CA THR A 114 13.00 2.11 14.30
C THR A 114 11.65 2.76 14.50
N ARG A 115 10.67 2.44 13.61
CA ARG A 115 9.38 3.10 13.49
C ARG A 115 9.51 4.60 13.23
N SER A 116 10.66 5.01 12.75
CA SER A 116 10.90 6.36 12.27
C SER A 116 11.20 6.33 10.78
N GLY A 117 10.72 7.31 10.07
CA GLY A 117 10.88 7.37 8.62
C GLY A 117 9.94 8.36 7.99
N VAL A 118 9.44 8.03 6.81
CA VAL A 118 8.55 8.88 6.04
C VAL A 118 7.17 8.24 5.96
N ALA A 119 6.15 9.06 6.12
CA ALA A 119 4.77 8.65 5.91
C ALA A 119 4.04 9.66 5.02
N VAL A 120 3.11 9.17 4.23
CA VAL A 120 2.14 10.01 3.52
C VAL A 120 0.73 9.61 3.94
N GLN A 121 -0.14 10.61 3.96
CA GLN A 121 -1.57 10.40 4.20
C GLN A 121 -2.33 10.87 2.97
N LEU A 122 -3.26 10.05 2.51
CA LEU A 122 -4.10 10.36 1.36
C LEU A 122 -5.52 9.90 1.64
N ILE A 123 -6.45 10.50 0.93
CA ILE A 123 -7.86 10.12 0.95
C ILE A 123 -8.21 9.58 -0.43
N VAL A 124 -8.80 8.40 -0.49
CA VAL A 124 -9.18 7.76 -1.75
C VAL A 124 -10.68 7.44 -1.75
N HIS A 125 -11.26 7.34 -2.93
CA HIS A 125 -12.62 6.85 -3.06
C HIS A 125 -12.67 5.34 -2.87
N GLY A 126 -13.64 4.86 -2.09
CA GLY A 126 -13.83 3.44 -1.83
C GLY A 126 -13.93 2.57 -3.08
N PRO A 127 -14.70 2.96 -4.12
CA PRO A 127 -14.76 2.20 -5.38
C PRO A 127 -13.41 2.06 -6.07
N GLN A 128 -12.59 3.10 -6.10
CA GLN A 128 -11.25 3.04 -6.67
C GLN A 128 -10.34 2.11 -5.85
N LEU A 129 -10.44 2.20 -4.52
CA LEU A 129 -9.70 1.34 -3.61
C LEU A 129 -10.06 -0.14 -3.84
N ALA A 130 -11.35 -0.44 -4.00
CA ALA A 130 -11.82 -1.80 -4.27
C ALA A 130 -11.27 -2.36 -5.58
N VAL A 131 -11.21 -1.57 -6.63
CA VAL A 131 -10.64 -1.99 -7.93
C VAL A 131 -9.17 -2.36 -7.78
N VAL A 132 -8.39 -1.55 -7.11
CA VAL A 132 -6.95 -1.82 -6.86
C VAL A 132 -6.81 -3.07 -5.99
N ALA A 133 -7.61 -3.18 -4.93
CA ALA A 133 -7.57 -4.32 -4.02
C ALA A 133 -7.89 -5.64 -4.72
N GLU A 134 -8.91 -5.66 -5.57
CA GLU A 134 -9.27 -6.85 -6.35
C GLU A 134 -8.15 -7.25 -7.32
N SER A 135 -7.51 -6.28 -7.97
CA SER A 135 -6.36 -6.54 -8.84
C SER A 135 -5.20 -7.17 -8.08
N ILE A 136 -4.90 -6.68 -6.88
CA ILE A 136 -3.85 -7.26 -6.03
C ILE A 136 -4.21 -8.70 -5.62
N CYS A 137 -5.45 -8.94 -5.21
CA CYS A 137 -5.91 -10.27 -4.86
C CYS A 137 -5.84 -11.25 -6.04
N ASP A 138 -6.21 -10.82 -7.23
CA ASP A 138 -6.14 -11.63 -8.44
C ASP A 138 -4.69 -11.99 -8.78
N ASP A 139 -3.77 -11.05 -8.69
CA ASP A 139 -2.36 -11.30 -8.94
C ASP A 139 -1.75 -12.21 -7.86
N ALA A 140 -2.13 -12.03 -6.59
CA ALA A 140 -1.72 -12.92 -5.51
C ALA A 140 -2.21 -14.35 -5.75
N ALA A 141 -3.44 -14.51 -6.21
CA ALA A 141 -4.00 -15.81 -6.55
C ALA A 141 -3.23 -16.50 -7.68
N ARG A 142 -2.74 -15.75 -8.67
CA ARG A 142 -1.90 -16.31 -9.75
C ARG A 142 -0.59 -16.85 -9.22
N VAL A 143 0.03 -16.18 -8.24
CA VAL A 143 1.27 -16.64 -7.62
C VAL A 143 1.00 -17.92 -6.82
N LEU A 144 -0.12 -18.01 -6.12
CA LEU A 144 -0.50 -19.16 -5.30
C LEU A 144 -1.06 -20.33 -6.10
N SER A 145 -1.53 -20.09 -7.33
CA SER A 145 -2.15 -21.13 -8.17
C SER A 145 -1.15 -22.13 -8.67
N ARG A 146 -1.54 -23.37 -8.64
CA ARG A 146 -0.79 -24.50 -9.21
C ARG A 146 -1.65 -25.31 -10.16
#